data_f5841037ee1ac49eff25834f5d5670fb
#
_entry.id   f5841037ee1ac49eff25834f5d5670fb
#
_cell.length_a   1.000
_cell.length_b   1.000
_cell.length_c   1.000
_cell.angle_alpha   90.00
_cell.angle_beta   90.00
_cell.angle_gamma   90.00
#
_symmetry.space_group_name_H-M   'P 1'
#
loop_
_entity.id
_entity.type
_entity.pdbx_description
1 polymer ?
#
loop_
_entity_poly.entity_id
_entity_poly.type
_entity_poly.pdbx_seq_one_letter_code
_entity_poly.pdbx_strand_id
1 'polypeptide(L)'
;DTQHHTGTFPGVAPLAQYGAEPTSMGRLGWSDAGVIVPWVVWKQFGDNEIVAENWEAMEKMMDYVDAIKYDHAAMAGENGNFQWADWLSYEPLESCSGTIRMVDEKGNHVNRPETYVYWNYLCASYWAIDAGMMRDMAQATGRDAAKYADMEQRAKQHLRETFLNPDGTFKTDILNTMQTPALFALKNGLVEGKAKENMIARLRQNFKDHGDCLQTGFLGTSILMPTLTENGMSDVAYTLLYQRENPPWHHSIP
;
A
#
# COMPACT_ATOMS: atom_id res chain seq x y z
N ASP A 1 -1.13 20.00 12.56
CA ASP A 1 -1.88 20.19 13.82
C ASP A 1 -2.92 19.11 14.11
N THR A 2 -3.01 18.06 13.27
CA THR A 2 -3.93 16.93 13.49
C THR A 2 -3.21 15.62 13.80
N GLN A 3 -1.88 15.64 13.93
CA GLN A 3 -1.11 14.47 14.30
C GLN A 3 -1.44 14.03 15.73
N HIS A 4 -1.71 12.73 15.90
CA HIS A 4 -1.99 12.16 17.21
C HIS A 4 -0.74 12.12 18.08
N HIS A 5 -0.91 12.13 19.40
CA HIS A 5 0.21 12.08 20.37
C HIS A 5 1.11 10.84 20.23
N THR A 6 0.59 9.75 19.64
CA THR A 6 1.37 8.55 19.31
C THR A 6 2.28 8.72 18.10
N GLY A 7 2.11 9.79 17.32
CA GLY A 7 2.84 10.05 16.07
C GLY A 7 2.06 9.81 14.81
N THR A 8 0.89 9.16 14.87
CA THR A 8 0.12 8.83 13.68
C THR A 8 -0.59 10.03 13.07
N PHE A 9 -0.72 10.06 11.75
CA PHE A 9 -1.58 11.00 11.05
C PHE A 9 -3.00 10.44 10.89
N PRO A 10 -4.01 11.30 10.70
CA PRO A 10 -5.35 10.85 10.34
C PRO A 10 -5.37 10.31 8.91
N GLY A 11 -6.30 9.40 8.64
CA GLY A 11 -6.52 8.88 7.29
C GLY A 11 -7.19 9.88 6.34
N VAL A 12 -7.67 11.02 6.85
CA VAL A 12 -8.34 12.09 6.10
C VAL A 12 -7.93 13.44 6.69
N ALA A 13 -7.57 14.39 5.84
CA ALA A 13 -7.22 15.75 6.24
C ALA A 13 -8.08 16.79 5.48
N PRO A 14 -8.59 17.86 6.14
CA PRO A 14 -8.56 18.07 7.58
C PRO A 14 -9.36 16.98 8.31
N LEU A 15 -9.04 16.74 9.58
CA LEU A 15 -9.72 15.73 10.39
C LEU A 15 -11.23 16.00 10.38
N ALA A 16 -11.95 15.30 9.53
CA ALA A 16 -13.39 15.40 9.48
C ALA A 16 -13.96 14.71 10.72
N GLN A 17 -14.79 15.41 11.48
CA GLN A 17 -15.55 14.86 12.59
C GLN A 17 -16.65 13.91 12.08
N TYR A 18 -16.29 12.88 11.35
CA TYR A 18 -17.20 11.77 11.14
C TYR A 18 -17.12 10.91 12.40
N GLY A 19 -18.01 11.28 13.38
CA GLY A 19 -18.10 10.57 14.65
C GLY A 19 -16.75 10.53 15.37
N ALA A 20 -16.39 11.60 16.00
CA ALA A 20 -15.48 11.87 17.11
C ALA A 20 -14.47 10.77 17.58
N GLU A 21 -14.08 9.81 16.74
CA GLU A 21 -13.25 8.71 17.20
C GLU A 21 -11.89 8.71 16.55
N PRO A 22 -10.82 8.50 17.33
CA PRO A 22 -9.45 8.32 16.84
C PRO A 22 -9.29 7.10 15.91
N THR A 23 -10.34 6.37 15.64
CA THR A 23 -10.38 5.11 14.90
C THR A 23 -9.88 5.19 13.45
N SER A 24 -9.74 6.39 12.89
CA SER A 24 -9.14 6.62 11.57
C SER A 24 -7.66 6.97 11.60
N MET A 25 -7.05 7.03 12.78
CA MET A 25 -5.63 7.37 12.93
C MET A 25 -4.73 6.17 12.63
N GLY A 26 -3.59 6.44 11.98
CA GLY A 26 -2.54 5.43 11.80
C GLY A 26 -2.85 4.31 10.82
N ARG A 27 -3.78 4.47 9.90
CA ARG A 27 -4.08 3.46 8.88
C ARG A 27 -3.08 3.56 7.75
N LEU A 28 -2.15 2.61 7.67
CA LEU A 28 -1.17 2.57 6.58
C LEU A 28 -1.85 2.42 5.22
N GLY A 29 -1.30 3.12 4.23
CA GLY A 29 -1.90 3.32 2.92
C GLY A 29 -2.74 4.61 2.82
N TRP A 30 -3.17 5.19 3.95
CA TRP A 30 -4.01 6.40 4.00
C TRP A 30 -3.40 7.48 4.88
N SER A 31 -2.96 7.13 6.08
CA SER A 31 -2.27 8.05 6.98
C SER A 31 -0.87 8.44 6.50
N ASP A 32 -0.32 7.65 5.60
CA ASP A 32 1.02 7.81 5.01
C ASP A 32 1.15 9.08 4.15
N ALA A 33 0.03 9.72 3.84
CA ALA A 33 0.03 11.04 3.19
C ALA A 33 0.93 12.05 3.93
N GLY A 34 1.08 11.91 5.25
CA GLY A 34 1.98 12.73 6.05
C GLY A 34 3.46 12.58 5.71
N VAL A 35 3.87 11.46 5.12
CA VAL A 35 5.22 11.20 4.60
C VAL A 35 5.25 11.35 3.08
N ILE A 36 4.27 10.79 2.38
CA ILE A 36 4.22 10.74 0.92
C ILE A 36 4.13 12.14 0.32
N VAL A 37 3.30 13.03 0.86
CA VAL A 37 3.10 14.37 0.29
C VAL A 37 4.37 15.21 0.36
N PRO A 38 5.07 15.35 1.52
CA PRO A 38 6.36 16.04 1.56
C PRO A 38 7.39 15.42 0.61
N TRP A 39 7.46 14.08 0.51
CA TRP A 39 8.37 13.42 -0.42
C TRP A 39 8.05 13.74 -1.89
N VAL A 40 6.77 13.70 -2.28
CA VAL A 40 6.34 14.02 -3.66
C VAL A 40 6.67 15.47 -4.00
N VAL A 41 6.37 16.42 -3.13
CA VAL A 41 6.65 17.85 -3.35
C VAL A 41 8.16 18.06 -3.47
N TRP A 42 8.95 17.52 -2.56
CA TRP A 42 10.40 17.57 -2.65
C TRP A 42 10.91 16.95 -3.95
N LYS A 43 10.43 15.77 -4.33
CA LYS A 43 10.88 15.05 -5.52
C LYS A 43 10.55 15.80 -6.82
N GLN A 44 9.40 16.48 -6.88
CA GLN A 44 8.94 17.18 -8.06
C GLN A 44 9.55 18.59 -8.19
N PHE A 45 9.73 19.28 -7.09
CA PHE A 45 10.08 20.71 -7.09
C PHE A 45 11.46 21.00 -6.46
N GLY A 46 12.13 20.01 -5.88
CA GLY A 46 13.39 20.19 -5.16
C GLY A 46 13.23 20.99 -3.85
N ASP A 47 12.00 21.07 -3.33
CA ASP A 47 11.68 21.84 -2.15
C ASP A 47 12.15 21.13 -0.86
N ASN A 48 13.32 21.53 -0.36
CA ASN A 48 13.85 21.02 0.90
C ASN A 48 13.18 21.63 2.13
N GLU A 49 12.50 22.78 1.99
CA GLU A 49 11.84 23.46 3.10
C GLU A 49 10.65 22.64 3.61
N ILE A 50 9.83 22.11 2.71
CA ILE A 50 8.72 21.24 3.09
C ILE A 50 9.19 20.00 3.86
N VAL A 51 10.35 19.44 3.49
CA VAL A 51 10.95 18.32 4.21
C VAL A 51 11.39 18.75 5.61
N ALA A 52 12.03 19.92 5.72
CA ALA A 52 12.52 20.43 6.99
C ALA A 52 11.38 20.74 7.97
N GLU A 53 10.32 21.38 7.48
CA GLU A 53 9.16 21.77 8.28
C GLU A 53 8.35 20.57 8.81
N ASN A 54 8.30 19.50 8.04
CA ASN A 54 7.51 18.32 8.41
C ASN A 54 8.33 17.18 9.02
N TRP A 55 9.67 17.33 9.11
CA TRP A 55 10.56 16.24 9.50
C TRP A 55 10.21 15.61 10.84
N GLU A 56 10.02 16.40 11.88
CA GLU A 56 9.71 15.89 13.21
C GLU A 56 8.38 15.10 13.25
N ALA A 57 7.39 15.57 12.50
CA ALA A 57 6.11 14.90 12.41
C ALA A 57 6.21 13.57 11.64
N MET A 58 6.95 13.55 10.53
CA MET A 58 7.23 12.33 9.77
C MET A 58 8.03 11.33 10.60
N GLU A 59 9.04 11.79 11.33
CA GLU A 59 9.87 10.94 12.18
C GLU A 59 9.05 10.28 13.29
N LYS A 60 8.18 11.02 13.97
CA LYS A 60 7.25 10.47 14.97
C LYS A 60 6.33 9.40 14.40
N MET A 61 5.84 9.60 13.17
CA MET A 61 5.04 8.58 12.50
C MET A 61 5.86 7.33 12.23
N MET A 62 7.08 7.47 11.69
CA MET A 62 7.93 6.31 11.41
C MET A 62 8.33 5.56 12.67
N ASP A 63 8.57 6.25 13.76
CA ASP A 63 8.86 5.62 15.06
C ASP A 63 7.64 4.83 15.58
N TYR A 64 6.43 5.35 15.42
CA TYR A 64 5.20 4.63 15.71
C TYR A 64 5.06 3.37 14.85
N VAL A 65 5.19 3.53 13.53
CA VAL A 65 5.05 2.41 12.58
C VAL A 65 6.09 1.31 12.85
N ASP A 66 7.33 1.68 13.16
CA ASP A 66 8.39 0.73 13.49
C ASP A 66 8.11 0.01 14.83
N ALA A 67 7.53 0.69 15.81
CA ALA A 67 7.19 0.10 17.10
C ALA A 67 6.08 -0.95 17.00
N ILE A 68 5.05 -0.71 16.17
CA ILE A 68 3.93 -1.63 15.99
C ILE A 68 4.18 -2.69 14.91
N LYS A 69 5.19 -2.51 14.05
CA LYS A 69 5.68 -3.49 13.06
C LYS A 69 4.58 -4.13 12.22
N TYR A 70 3.66 -3.39 11.64
CA TYR A 70 2.56 -3.98 10.85
C TYR A 70 1.59 -4.87 11.65
N ASP A 71 1.53 -4.74 12.96
CA ASP A 71 0.44 -5.34 13.72
C ASP A 71 -0.87 -4.67 13.33
N HIS A 72 -1.62 -5.35 12.50
CA HIS A 72 -2.89 -4.87 11.96
C HIS A 72 -3.87 -4.49 13.07
N ALA A 73 -3.91 -5.24 14.18
CA ALA A 73 -4.80 -4.95 15.30
C ALA A 73 -4.41 -3.63 15.98
N ALA A 74 -3.11 -3.38 16.16
CA ALA A 74 -2.63 -2.11 16.69
C ALA A 74 -2.90 -0.94 15.74
N MET A 75 -2.76 -1.15 14.44
CA MET A 75 -3.01 -0.12 13.41
C MET A 75 -4.49 0.21 13.23
N ALA A 76 -5.39 -0.73 13.48
CA ALA A 76 -6.82 -0.55 13.28
C ALA A 76 -7.52 0.21 14.43
N GLY A 77 -6.78 0.59 15.47
CA GLY A 77 -7.32 1.20 16.69
C GLY A 77 -8.07 0.21 17.57
N GLU A 78 -8.64 0.70 18.69
CA GLU A 78 -9.27 -0.14 19.72
C GLU A 78 -10.40 -1.07 19.19
N ASN A 79 -11.03 -0.72 18.08
CA ASN A 79 -12.09 -1.53 17.47
C ASN A 79 -11.59 -2.49 16.37
N GLY A 80 -10.29 -2.60 16.15
CA GLY A 80 -9.52 -3.66 15.49
C GLY A 80 -9.97 -4.21 14.13
N ASN A 81 -11.13 -3.84 13.61
CA ASN A 81 -11.79 -4.60 12.55
C ASN A 81 -11.95 -3.88 11.23
N PHE A 82 -11.36 -2.69 11.09
CA PHE A 82 -11.58 -1.91 9.88
C PHE A 82 -10.27 -1.33 9.32
N GLN A 83 -9.96 -1.72 8.10
CA GLN A 83 -8.89 -1.14 7.29
C GLN A 83 -9.48 -0.68 5.95
N TRP A 84 -9.08 0.49 5.47
CA TRP A 84 -9.49 0.96 4.15
C TRP A 84 -8.89 0.12 3.03
N ALA A 85 -7.69 -0.41 3.26
CA ALA A 85 -6.92 -1.23 2.33
C ALA A 85 -6.99 -0.67 0.89
N ASP A 86 -7.09 -1.52 -0.11
CA ASP A 86 -7.21 -1.07 -1.51
C ASP A 86 -8.68 -0.77 -1.86
N TRP A 87 -9.22 0.30 -1.26
CA TRP A 87 -10.62 0.68 -1.34
C TRP A 87 -11.10 0.80 -2.78
N LEU A 88 -12.33 0.32 -3.03
CA LEU A 88 -12.99 0.27 -4.33
C LEU A 88 -12.28 -0.62 -5.36
N SER A 89 -11.49 -1.60 -4.92
CA SER A 89 -10.99 -2.63 -5.83
C SER A 89 -12.12 -3.57 -6.26
N TYR A 90 -11.95 -4.17 -7.43
CA TYR A 90 -12.79 -5.27 -7.92
C TYR A 90 -12.19 -6.63 -7.58
N GLU A 91 -11.15 -6.65 -6.75
CA GLU A 91 -10.42 -7.85 -6.36
C GLU A 91 -11.19 -8.69 -5.32
N PRO A 92 -10.91 -10.01 -5.22
CA PRO A 92 -11.67 -10.92 -4.35
C PRO A 92 -11.62 -10.59 -2.86
N LEU A 93 -10.58 -9.87 -2.39
CA LEU A 93 -10.43 -9.40 -1.02
C LEU A 93 -10.63 -7.90 -0.95
N GLU A 94 -11.78 -7.45 -1.41
CA GLU A 94 -12.10 -6.03 -1.36
C GLU A 94 -12.10 -5.50 0.07
N SER A 95 -11.69 -4.28 0.18
CA SER A 95 -11.10 -3.67 1.32
C SER A 95 -12.03 -3.25 2.44
N CYS A 96 -12.99 -2.42 2.21
CA CYS A 96 -13.55 -1.72 3.36
C CYS A 96 -15.05 -1.89 3.56
N SER A 97 -15.77 -2.17 2.55
CA SER A 97 -17.22 -2.25 2.65
C SER A 97 -17.71 -3.64 3.02
N GLY A 98 -16.81 -4.56 3.23
CA GLY A 98 -17.14 -5.89 3.71
C GLY A 98 -17.87 -6.74 2.69
N THR A 99 -17.59 -6.51 1.42
CA THR A 99 -18.24 -7.21 0.31
C THR A 99 -18.00 -8.70 0.29
N ILE A 100 -16.90 -9.18 0.87
CA ILE A 100 -16.67 -10.62 1.01
C ILE A 100 -16.60 -11.00 2.49
N ARG A 101 -17.65 -10.68 3.21
CA ARG A 101 -17.83 -11.23 4.54
C ARG A 101 -18.37 -12.65 4.42
N MET A 102 -17.77 -13.55 5.18
CA MET A 102 -18.38 -14.85 5.45
C MET A 102 -19.49 -14.65 6.46
N VAL A 103 -20.49 -15.52 6.42
CA VAL A 103 -21.47 -15.63 7.49
C VAL A 103 -20.99 -16.77 8.37
N ASP A 104 -20.77 -16.49 9.66
CA ASP A 104 -20.42 -17.51 10.63
C ASP A 104 -21.64 -18.41 10.97
N GLU A 105 -21.41 -19.46 11.75
CA GLU A 105 -22.46 -20.39 12.18
C GLU A 105 -23.58 -19.73 12.97
N LYS A 106 -23.36 -18.51 13.48
CA LYS A 106 -24.35 -17.70 14.22
C LYS A 106 -25.05 -16.67 13.35
N GLY A 107 -24.75 -16.63 12.05
CA GLY A 107 -25.34 -15.67 11.12
C GLY A 107 -24.67 -14.28 11.14
N ASN A 108 -23.51 -14.11 11.81
CA ASN A 108 -22.78 -12.85 11.82
C ASN A 108 -21.89 -12.73 10.59
N HIS A 109 -21.76 -11.52 10.07
CA HIS A 109 -20.77 -11.23 9.01
C HIS A 109 -19.37 -11.13 9.63
N VAL A 110 -18.47 -12.00 9.20
CA VAL A 110 -17.07 -12.03 9.63
C VAL A 110 -16.13 -11.91 8.43
N ASN A 111 -14.99 -11.26 8.61
CA ASN A 111 -13.99 -11.19 7.56
C ASN A 111 -13.34 -12.56 7.37
N ARG A 112 -12.96 -12.87 6.13
CA ARG A 112 -12.15 -14.04 5.83
C ARG A 112 -10.76 -13.91 6.46
N PRO A 113 -10.13 -14.99 6.93
CA PRO A 113 -8.76 -14.96 7.44
C PRO A 113 -7.77 -14.32 6.44
N GLU A 114 -7.94 -14.59 5.14
CA GLU A 114 -7.11 -14.06 4.06
C GLU A 114 -7.21 -12.53 3.95
N THR A 115 -8.33 -11.93 4.35
CA THR A 115 -8.49 -10.47 4.39
C THR A 115 -7.50 -9.84 5.36
N TYR A 116 -7.30 -10.43 6.54
CA TYR A 116 -6.32 -9.95 7.50
C TYR A 116 -4.88 -10.13 7.01
N VAL A 117 -4.60 -11.22 6.32
CA VAL A 117 -3.30 -11.44 5.67
C VAL A 117 -3.03 -10.37 4.62
N TYR A 118 -4.01 -10.05 3.81
CA TYR A 118 -3.92 -9.01 2.79
C TYR A 118 -3.69 -7.62 3.41
N TRP A 119 -4.44 -7.27 4.44
CA TRP A 119 -4.27 -6.00 5.14
C TRP A 119 -2.87 -5.87 5.76
N ASN A 120 -2.38 -6.92 6.43
CA ASN A 120 -1.02 -6.93 6.97
C ASN A 120 0.03 -6.80 5.87
N TYR A 121 -0.19 -7.43 4.73
CA TYR A 121 0.70 -7.30 3.58
C TYR A 121 0.76 -5.86 3.06
N LEU A 122 -0.39 -5.20 2.91
CA LEU A 122 -0.44 -3.79 2.48
C LEU A 122 0.22 -2.87 3.50
N CYS A 123 -0.08 -3.05 4.79
CA CYS A 123 0.53 -2.26 5.85
C CYS A 123 2.07 -2.39 5.86
N ALA A 124 2.59 -3.61 5.79
CA ALA A 124 4.03 -3.85 5.71
C ALA A 124 4.65 -3.28 4.42
N SER A 125 3.90 -3.29 3.31
CA SER A 125 4.33 -2.70 2.04
C SER A 125 4.49 -1.19 2.14
N TYR A 126 3.57 -0.49 2.78
CA TYR A 126 3.68 0.94 3.02
C TYR A 126 4.80 1.28 4.00
N TRP A 127 4.98 0.50 5.06
CA TRP A 127 6.12 0.69 5.95
C TRP A 127 7.46 0.66 5.20
N ALA A 128 7.63 -0.26 4.24
CA ALA A 128 8.82 -0.30 3.41
C ALA A 128 8.94 0.92 2.47
N ILE A 129 7.82 1.36 1.89
CA ILE A 129 7.76 2.53 0.99
C ILE A 129 8.11 3.81 1.75
N ASP A 130 7.49 4.04 2.89
CA ASP A 130 7.70 5.24 3.70
C ASP A 130 9.12 5.31 4.25
N ALA A 131 9.65 4.17 4.72
CA ALA A 131 11.04 4.11 5.15
C ALA A 131 12.02 4.46 4.02
N GLY A 132 11.76 3.98 2.79
CA GLY A 132 12.52 4.35 1.60
C GLY A 132 12.43 5.85 1.28
N MET A 133 11.23 6.43 1.37
CA MET A 133 11.02 7.87 1.17
C MET A 133 11.74 8.71 2.22
N MET A 134 11.67 8.32 3.48
CA MET A 134 12.39 8.98 4.57
C MET A 134 13.89 8.88 4.41
N ARG A 135 14.42 7.73 3.99
CA ARG A 135 15.84 7.57 3.67
C ARG A 135 16.27 8.57 2.59
N ASP A 136 15.52 8.66 1.50
CA ASP A 136 15.86 9.55 0.38
C ASP A 136 15.85 11.03 0.81
N MET A 137 14.83 11.44 1.56
CA MET A 137 14.75 12.80 2.12
C MET A 137 15.87 13.07 3.14
N ALA A 138 16.21 12.10 3.99
CA ALA A 138 17.31 12.22 4.94
C ALA A 138 18.64 12.45 4.22
N GLN A 139 18.94 11.65 3.19
CA GLN A 139 20.15 11.80 2.38
C GLN A 139 20.23 13.18 1.74
N ALA A 140 19.14 13.63 1.14
CA ALA A 140 19.10 14.92 0.44
C ALA A 140 19.25 16.12 1.37
N THR A 141 18.86 15.98 2.63
CA THR A 141 18.87 17.08 3.62
C THR A 141 19.97 16.93 4.67
N GLY A 142 20.89 15.98 4.49
CA GLY A 142 22.05 15.77 5.39
C GLY A 142 21.68 15.22 6.76
N ARG A 143 20.55 14.52 6.89
CA ARG A 143 20.10 13.85 8.10
C ARG A 143 20.55 12.40 8.14
N ASP A 144 20.37 11.73 9.28
CA ASP A 144 20.69 10.30 9.42
C ASP A 144 19.75 9.44 8.58
N ALA A 145 20.27 8.94 7.45
CA ALA A 145 19.57 8.04 6.56
C ALA A 145 19.70 6.56 6.96
N ALA A 146 20.65 6.21 7.82
CA ALA A 146 20.94 4.82 8.16
C ALA A 146 19.78 4.18 8.93
N LYS A 147 19.13 4.95 9.84
CA LYS A 147 17.93 4.54 10.55
C LYS A 147 16.83 4.05 9.58
N TYR A 148 16.56 4.81 8.54
CA TYR A 148 15.47 4.51 7.60
C TYR A 148 15.88 3.45 6.58
N ALA A 149 17.14 3.37 6.20
CA ALA A 149 17.67 2.28 5.38
C ALA A 149 17.54 0.91 6.08
N ASP A 150 17.87 0.84 7.38
CA ASP A 150 17.67 -0.35 8.20
C ASP A 150 16.19 -0.71 8.31
N MET A 151 15.35 0.29 8.57
CA MET A 151 13.89 0.10 8.68
C MET A 151 13.29 -0.44 7.36
N GLU A 152 13.66 0.13 6.21
CA GLU A 152 13.25 -0.34 4.89
C GLU A 152 13.68 -1.79 4.65
N GLN A 153 14.92 -2.12 5.00
CA GLN A 153 15.45 -3.47 4.84
C GLN A 153 14.70 -4.48 5.71
N ARG A 154 14.44 -4.17 6.98
CA ARG A 154 13.65 -5.02 7.88
C ARG A 154 12.22 -5.23 7.38
N ALA A 155 11.57 -4.18 6.88
CA ALA A 155 10.23 -4.29 6.32
C ALA A 155 10.20 -5.20 5.08
N LYS A 156 11.16 -5.01 4.15
CA LYS A 156 11.28 -5.86 2.96
C LYS A 156 11.62 -7.30 3.30
N GLN A 157 12.46 -7.54 4.29
CA GLN A 157 12.76 -8.89 4.76
C GLN A 157 11.51 -9.56 5.31
N HIS A 158 10.78 -8.86 6.19
CA HIS A 158 9.52 -9.37 6.73
C HIS A 158 8.51 -9.71 5.61
N LEU A 159 8.36 -8.83 4.62
CA LEU A 159 7.46 -9.07 3.48
C LEU A 159 7.84 -10.36 2.72
N ARG A 160 9.13 -10.57 2.46
CA ARG A 160 9.60 -11.80 1.79
C ARG A 160 9.35 -13.04 2.63
N GLU A 161 9.76 -13.00 3.89
CA GLU A 161 9.69 -14.15 4.79
C GLU A 161 8.25 -14.56 5.14
N THR A 162 7.37 -13.58 5.31
CA THR A 162 6.00 -13.83 5.74
C THR A 162 5.07 -14.20 4.58
N PHE A 163 5.19 -13.49 3.45
CA PHE A 163 4.16 -13.54 2.41
C PHE A 163 4.57 -14.25 1.13
N LEU A 164 5.88 -14.40 0.85
CA LEU A 164 6.34 -14.91 -0.43
C LEU A 164 7.01 -16.30 -0.32
N ASN A 165 6.82 -17.09 -1.36
CA ASN A 165 7.59 -18.28 -1.64
C ASN A 165 8.85 -17.92 -2.48
N PRO A 166 9.88 -18.77 -2.50
CA PRO A 166 11.10 -18.54 -3.27
C PRO A 166 10.89 -18.37 -4.78
N ASP A 167 9.81 -18.91 -5.33
CA ASP A 167 9.45 -18.80 -6.76
C ASP A 167 8.69 -17.50 -7.11
N GLY A 168 8.46 -16.64 -6.12
CA GLY A 168 7.73 -15.39 -6.26
C GLY A 168 6.20 -15.53 -6.19
N THR A 169 5.68 -16.70 -5.81
CA THR A 169 4.25 -16.83 -5.48
C THR A 169 3.98 -16.33 -4.05
N PHE A 170 2.76 -15.90 -3.79
CA PHE A 170 2.31 -15.64 -2.42
C PHE A 170 1.97 -16.95 -1.72
N LYS A 171 2.30 -17.06 -0.43
CA LYS A 171 1.95 -18.20 0.42
C LYS A 171 0.44 -18.37 0.62
N THR A 172 -0.29 -17.26 0.52
CA THR A 172 -1.76 -17.24 0.57
C THR A 172 -2.30 -17.22 -0.85
N ASP A 173 -2.86 -18.32 -1.29
CA ASP A 173 -3.19 -18.59 -2.70
C ASP A 173 -4.02 -17.51 -3.38
N ILE A 174 -5.01 -16.94 -2.68
CA ILE A 174 -5.88 -15.91 -3.24
C ILE A 174 -5.11 -14.65 -3.65
N LEU A 175 -4.00 -14.30 -2.97
CA LEU A 175 -3.19 -13.15 -3.34
C LEU A 175 -2.50 -13.34 -4.71
N ASN A 176 -2.33 -14.58 -5.16
CA ASN A 176 -1.78 -14.87 -6.49
C ASN A 176 -2.78 -14.58 -7.63
N THR A 177 -4.05 -14.42 -7.31
CA THR A 177 -5.11 -14.10 -8.27
C THR A 177 -5.39 -12.59 -8.36
N MET A 178 -4.72 -11.79 -7.54
CA MET A 178 -4.94 -10.35 -7.41
C MET A 178 -3.82 -9.55 -8.09
N GLN A 179 -4.14 -8.35 -8.57
CA GLN A 179 -3.18 -7.43 -9.20
C GLN A 179 -2.39 -6.64 -8.15
N THR A 180 -3.09 -6.07 -7.17
CA THR A 180 -2.51 -5.18 -6.16
C THR A 180 -1.36 -5.80 -5.37
N PRO A 181 -1.43 -7.04 -4.87
CA PRO A 181 -0.30 -7.66 -4.17
C PRO A 181 0.96 -7.77 -5.05
N ALA A 182 0.80 -8.17 -6.31
CA ALA A 182 1.93 -8.29 -7.24
C ALA A 182 2.55 -6.91 -7.55
N LEU A 183 1.73 -5.87 -7.72
CA LEU A 183 2.21 -4.50 -7.92
C LEU A 183 3.04 -4.03 -6.72
N PHE A 184 2.58 -4.22 -5.49
CA PHE A 184 3.35 -3.84 -4.30
C PHE A 184 4.63 -4.67 -4.13
N ALA A 185 4.62 -5.96 -4.50
CA ALA A 185 5.83 -6.78 -4.47
C ALA A 185 6.89 -6.26 -5.47
N LEU A 186 6.47 -5.90 -6.67
CA LEU A 186 7.35 -5.33 -7.70
C LEU A 186 7.82 -3.92 -7.31
N LYS A 187 6.94 -3.07 -6.80
CA LYS A 187 7.25 -1.71 -6.33
C LYS A 187 8.30 -1.71 -5.23
N ASN A 188 8.18 -2.62 -4.27
CA ASN A 188 9.12 -2.77 -3.16
C ASN A 188 10.39 -3.57 -3.53
N GLY A 189 10.50 -4.10 -4.74
CA GLY A 189 11.64 -4.92 -5.15
C GLY A 189 11.78 -6.19 -4.31
N LEU A 190 10.66 -6.87 -3.99
CA LEU A 190 10.67 -8.05 -3.13
C LEU A 190 11.15 -9.31 -3.85
N VAL A 191 11.10 -9.33 -5.17
CA VAL A 191 11.45 -10.48 -6.02
C VAL A 191 12.49 -10.10 -7.06
N GLU A 192 13.41 -11.04 -7.34
CA GLU A 192 14.49 -10.86 -8.30
C GLU A 192 14.60 -12.08 -9.23
N GLY A 193 15.38 -11.94 -10.30
CA GLY A 193 15.67 -13.03 -11.24
C GLY A 193 14.42 -13.79 -11.68
N LYS A 194 14.44 -15.11 -11.59
CA LYS A 194 13.35 -15.97 -12.04
C LYS A 194 12.03 -15.78 -11.30
N ALA A 195 12.08 -15.48 -9.99
CA ALA A 195 10.90 -15.18 -9.20
C ALA A 195 10.19 -13.91 -9.70
N LYS A 196 10.95 -12.87 -10.08
CA LYS A 196 10.42 -11.64 -10.68
C LYS A 196 9.80 -11.91 -12.05
N GLU A 197 10.45 -12.68 -12.90
CA GLU A 197 9.92 -13.08 -14.20
C GLU A 197 8.59 -13.83 -14.05
N ASN A 198 8.51 -14.78 -13.10
CA ASN A 198 7.31 -15.52 -12.81
C ASN A 198 6.17 -14.61 -12.33
N MET A 199 6.46 -13.68 -11.44
CA MET A 199 5.47 -12.71 -10.94
C MET A 199 4.95 -11.81 -12.06
N ILE A 200 5.83 -11.27 -12.90
CA ILE A 200 5.46 -10.47 -14.08
C ILE A 200 4.58 -11.28 -15.04
N ALA A 201 4.95 -12.52 -15.31
CA ALA A 201 4.17 -13.38 -16.21
C ALA A 201 2.74 -13.62 -15.67
N ARG A 202 2.60 -13.90 -14.37
CA ARG A 202 1.29 -14.05 -13.72
C ARG A 202 0.48 -12.76 -13.75
N LEU A 203 1.11 -11.62 -13.45
CA LEU A 203 0.43 -10.32 -13.48
C LEU A 203 -0.06 -9.98 -14.89
N ARG A 204 0.74 -10.22 -15.94
CA ARG A 204 0.33 -10.07 -17.34
C ARG A 204 -0.86 -10.99 -17.68
N GLN A 205 -0.82 -12.23 -17.22
CA GLN A 205 -1.93 -13.17 -17.45
C GLN A 205 -3.19 -12.70 -16.74
N ASN A 206 -3.07 -12.23 -15.49
CA ASN A 206 -4.20 -11.69 -14.73
C ASN A 206 -4.89 -10.53 -15.46
N PHE A 207 -4.14 -9.57 -16.02
CA PHE A 207 -4.74 -8.50 -16.83
C PHE A 207 -5.53 -9.06 -18.02
N LYS A 208 -4.98 -10.04 -18.73
CA LYS A 208 -5.67 -10.68 -19.88
C LYS A 208 -6.93 -11.42 -19.45
N ASP A 209 -6.88 -12.16 -18.34
CA ASP A 209 -8.02 -12.90 -17.81
C ASP A 209 -9.19 -11.96 -17.42
N HIS A 210 -8.87 -10.69 -17.13
CA HIS A 210 -9.84 -9.64 -16.83
C HIS A 210 -10.10 -8.69 -18.02
N GLY A 211 -9.82 -9.13 -19.24
CA GLY A 211 -10.10 -8.34 -20.46
C GLY A 211 -9.25 -7.09 -20.58
N ASP A 212 -8.00 -7.16 -20.15
CA ASP A 212 -7.06 -6.04 -20.09
C ASP A 212 -7.59 -4.85 -19.26
N CYS A 213 -8.29 -5.16 -18.17
CA CYS A 213 -8.84 -4.17 -17.23
C CYS A 213 -8.13 -4.23 -15.88
N LEU A 214 -8.03 -3.05 -15.24
CA LEU A 214 -7.56 -2.97 -13.86
C LEU A 214 -8.64 -3.49 -12.89
N GLN A 215 -8.18 -4.18 -11.86
CA GLN A 215 -9.02 -4.65 -10.75
C GLN A 215 -8.65 -3.94 -9.44
N THR A 216 -7.61 -3.12 -9.48
CA THR A 216 -7.05 -2.39 -8.33
C THR A 216 -8.01 -1.32 -7.82
N GLY A 217 -7.95 -1.07 -6.52
CA GLY A 217 -8.58 0.08 -5.88
C GLY A 217 -7.65 1.30 -5.84
N PHE A 218 -7.88 2.20 -4.88
CA PHE A 218 -7.10 3.44 -4.78
C PHE A 218 -5.60 3.21 -4.60
N LEU A 219 -5.22 2.29 -3.71
CA LEU A 219 -3.81 2.07 -3.38
C LEU A 219 -3.06 1.41 -4.54
N GLY A 220 -3.63 0.34 -5.11
CA GLY A 220 -3.04 -0.36 -6.25
C GLY A 220 -2.97 0.53 -7.49
N THR A 221 -4.02 1.31 -7.77
CA THR A 221 -4.06 2.23 -8.93
C THR A 221 -3.01 3.34 -8.81
N SER A 222 -2.74 3.83 -7.59
CA SER A 222 -1.76 4.91 -7.37
C SER A 222 -0.34 4.54 -7.79
N ILE A 223 0.02 3.25 -7.70
CA ILE A 223 1.34 2.73 -8.06
C ILE A 223 1.36 1.99 -9.40
N LEU A 224 0.21 1.77 -10.04
CA LEU A 224 0.04 0.90 -11.20
C LEU A 224 0.97 1.27 -12.34
N MET A 225 0.79 2.45 -12.92
CA MET A 225 1.51 2.86 -14.14
C MET A 225 3.02 2.94 -13.95
N PRO A 226 3.55 3.59 -12.89
CA PRO A 226 4.98 3.59 -12.64
C PRO A 226 5.53 2.18 -12.45
N THR A 227 4.87 1.33 -11.65
CA THR A 227 5.34 -0.02 -11.38
C THR A 227 5.38 -0.88 -12.64
N LEU A 228 4.34 -0.82 -13.48
CA LEU A 228 4.34 -1.55 -14.76
C LEU A 228 5.49 -1.10 -15.65
N THR A 229 5.68 0.21 -15.79
CA THR A 229 6.73 0.78 -16.66
C THR A 229 8.13 0.44 -16.18
N GLU A 230 8.40 0.61 -14.88
CA GLU A 230 9.69 0.31 -14.26
C GLU A 230 10.05 -1.20 -14.33
N ASN A 231 9.06 -2.07 -14.51
CA ASN A 231 9.24 -3.51 -14.61
C ASN A 231 9.06 -4.08 -16.03
N GLY A 232 9.20 -3.24 -17.06
CA GLY A 232 9.20 -3.67 -18.46
C GLY A 232 7.82 -4.07 -18.99
N MET A 233 6.76 -3.53 -18.41
CA MET A 233 5.36 -3.76 -18.81
C MET A 233 4.69 -2.49 -19.34
N SER A 234 5.45 -1.62 -20.02
CA SER A 234 4.90 -0.39 -20.62
C SER A 234 3.79 -0.68 -21.63
N ASP A 235 3.89 -1.79 -22.36
CA ASP A 235 2.85 -2.27 -23.27
C ASP A 235 1.51 -2.51 -22.53
N VAL A 236 1.55 -3.16 -21.37
CA VAL A 236 0.37 -3.36 -20.51
C VAL A 236 -0.16 -2.02 -20.00
N ALA A 237 0.72 -1.13 -19.53
CA ALA A 237 0.34 0.18 -19.05
C ALA A 237 -0.42 0.99 -20.12
N TYR A 238 0.08 1.01 -21.33
CA TYR A 238 -0.60 1.68 -22.45
C TYR A 238 -1.90 0.98 -22.85
N THR A 239 -1.95 -0.36 -22.84
CA THR A 239 -3.19 -1.11 -23.10
C THR A 239 -4.28 -0.72 -22.11
N LEU A 240 -3.96 -0.69 -20.80
CA LEU A 240 -4.89 -0.26 -19.75
C LEU A 240 -5.34 1.20 -19.93
N LEU A 241 -4.41 2.09 -20.29
CA LEU A 241 -4.72 3.51 -20.50
C LEU A 241 -5.68 3.74 -21.66
N TYR A 242 -5.52 2.99 -22.75
CA TYR A 242 -6.33 3.14 -23.96
C TYR A 242 -7.55 2.23 -24.03
N GLN A 243 -7.77 1.39 -23.02
CA GLN A 243 -8.94 0.52 -22.94
C GLN A 243 -10.23 1.35 -22.98
N ARG A 244 -11.21 0.93 -23.82
CA ARG A 244 -12.50 1.61 -24.01
C ARG A 244 -13.70 0.75 -23.65
N GLU A 245 -13.49 -0.56 -23.50
CA GLU A 245 -14.54 -1.55 -23.21
C GLU A 245 -14.42 -1.99 -21.74
N ASN A 246 -15.48 -1.92 -20.94
CA ASN A 246 -15.53 -2.19 -19.49
C ASN A 246 -14.72 -1.20 -18.64
N PRO A 247 -15.18 -0.76 -17.47
CA PRO A 247 -14.92 0.58 -16.95
C PRO A 247 -13.47 1.02 -17.13
N PRO A 248 -13.14 1.68 -18.24
CA PRO A 248 -11.81 2.15 -18.51
C PRO A 248 -11.69 3.55 -17.95
N TRP A 249 -10.48 3.99 -17.76
CA TRP A 249 -10.24 5.40 -17.44
C TRP A 249 -10.91 6.35 -18.43
N HIS A 250 -11.08 5.93 -19.69
CA HIS A 250 -11.78 6.68 -20.73
C HIS A 250 -13.32 6.64 -20.65
N HIS A 251 -13.90 5.75 -19.87
CA HIS A 251 -15.38 5.71 -19.73
C HIS A 251 -15.94 6.95 -19.02
N SER A 252 -15.12 7.62 -18.23
CA SER A 252 -15.48 8.85 -17.49
C SER A 252 -15.18 10.13 -18.28
N ILE A 253 -14.62 10.04 -19.49
CA ILE A 253 -14.33 11.18 -20.35
C ILE A 253 -15.39 11.19 -21.47
N PRO A 254 -16.28 12.21 -21.52
CA PRO A 254 -17.31 12.33 -22.56
C PRO A 254 -16.71 12.54 -23.96
#